data_16207ebc45b89adc55fc5abde1603e6e
#
_entry.id   16207ebc45b89adc55fc5abde1603e6e
#
_cell.length_a   1.000
_cell.length_b   1.000
_cell.length_c   1.000
_cell.angle_alpha   90.00
_cell.angle_beta   90.00
_cell.angle_gamma   90.00
#
_symmetry.space_group_name_H-M   'P 1'
#
loop_
_entity.id
_entity.type
_entity.pdbx_description
1 polymer ?
#
loop_
_entity_poly.entity_id
_entity_poly.type
_entity_poly.pdbx_seq_one_letter_code
_entity_poly.pdbx_strand_id
1 'polypeptide(L)'
;MGRLDGKVAIVTGAGRGIGRATAKLFANEGAKVAVVSITPANVEAVVADIEAAGGTAISVPCDLGDANQITAAVDKVVATWGRIDILVNNAFDPSAVMSSIIDLSVEQLQRNFDMGPIAYLRTMQACYPHLKANGHGRVINFGSAAGVVTILPYGPYGMAKEAVRALTRTAAKEWGPDNITVNNVLPVADTWGAAEAKVPPPPNALSRFGSPEDDIAPAVLFLASSDAQFITGYSLAPDGGMIIDSAR
;
A
#
# COMPACT_ATOMS: atom_id res chain seq x y z
N MET A 1 1.31 -18.65 -17.07
CA MET A 1 0.41 -18.50 -15.91
C MET A 1 1.06 -17.49 -15.00
N GLY A 2 0.36 -16.40 -14.73
CA GLY A 2 0.90 -15.31 -13.88
C GLY A 2 0.93 -15.71 -12.40
N ARG A 3 1.75 -15.03 -11.60
CA ARG A 3 1.92 -15.32 -10.16
C ARG A 3 0.64 -15.06 -9.34
N LEU A 4 -0.30 -14.26 -9.88
CA LEU A 4 -1.58 -13.91 -9.25
C LEU A 4 -2.80 -14.38 -10.04
N ASP A 5 -2.64 -15.38 -10.90
CA ASP A 5 -3.73 -15.92 -11.72
C ASP A 5 -4.98 -16.24 -10.89
N GLY A 6 -6.14 -15.69 -11.31
CA GLY A 6 -7.43 -15.88 -10.67
C GLY A 6 -7.62 -15.20 -9.32
N LYS A 7 -6.64 -14.41 -8.85
CA LYS A 7 -6.73 -13.62 -7.62
C LYS A 7 -7.48 -12.31 -7.84
N VAL A 8 -8.12 -11.81 -6.79
CA VAL A 8 -8.77 -10.51 -6.75
C VAL A 8 -8.02 -9.61 -5.77
N ALA A 9 -7.54 -8.48 -6.26
CA ALA A 9 -6.76 -7.51 -5.49
C ALA A 9 -7.45 -6.16 -5.39
N ILE A 10 -7.45 -5.58 -4.20
CA ILE A 10 -7.76 -4.17 -3.96
C ILE A 10 -6.43 -3.43 -3.77
N VAL A 11 -6.18 -2.38 -4.57
CA VAL A 11 -5.00 -1.53 -4.42
C VAL A 11 -5.47 -0.09 -4.15
N THR A 12 -5.19 0.42 -2.95
CA THR A 12 -5.56 1.78 -2.57
C THR A 12 -4.47 2.80 -2.97
N GLY A 13 -4.88 4.03 -3.27
CA GLY A 13 -3.96 5.04 -3.80
C GLY A 13 -3.41 4.66 -5.19
N ALA A 14 -4.15 3.85 -5.95
CA ALA A 14 -3.70 3.26 -7.20
C ALA A 14 -3.81 4.20 -8.41
N GLY A 15 -4.26 5.45 -8.24
CA GLY A 15 -4.36 6.42 -9.34
C GLY A 15 -3.03 6.97 -9.84
N ARG A 16 -1.92 6.79 -9.11
CA ARG A 16 -0.57 7.25 -9.49
C ARG A 16 0.54 6.53 -8.71
N GLY A 17 1.80 6.79 -9.09
CA GLY A 17 3.00 6.35 -8.37
C GLY A 17 3.03 4.85 -8.10
N ILE A 18 3.46 4.44 -6.91
CA ILE A 18 3.63 3.04 -6.52
C ILE A 18 2.31 2.25 -6.63
N GLY A 19 1.18 2.85 -6.21
CA GLY A 19 -0.12 2.17 -6.29
C GLY A 19 -0.52 1.85 -7.73
N ARG A 20 -0.31 2.79 -8.68
CA ARG A 20 -0.54 2.57 -10.11
C ARG A 20 0.38 1.46 -10.64
N ALA A 21 1.67 1.53 -10.35
CA ALA A 21 2.65 0.53 -10.78
C ALA A 21 2.30 -0.87 -10.25
N THR A 22 1.91 -0.96 -8.97
CA THR A 22 1.45 -2.21 -8.34
C THR A 22 0.18 -2.75 -9.01
N ALA A 23 -0.83 -1.90 -9.26
CA ALA A 23 -2.07 -2.32 -9.90
C ALA A 23 -1.83 -2.86 -11.32
N LYS A 24 -1.00 -2.18 -12.12
CA LYS A 24 -0.64 -2.63 -13.48
C LYS A 24 0.14 -3.95 -13.44
N LEU A 25 1.12 -4.09 -12.55
CA LEU A 25 1.90 -5.32 -12.42
C LEU A 25 1.01 -6.49 -11.97
N PHE A 26 0.11 -6.28 -10.99
CA PHE A 26 -0.79 -7.33 -10.54
C PHE A 26 -1.73 -7.81 -11.65
N ALA A 27 -2.25 -6.89 -12.46
CA ALA A 27 -3.08 -7.24 -13.62
C ALA A 27 -2.29 -8.04 -14.68
N ASN A 28 -1.04 -7.65 -14.97
CA ASN A 28 -0.14 -8.39 -15.88
C ASN A 28 0.19 -9.80 -15.34
N GLU A 29 0.15 -9.99 -14.03
CA GLU A 29 0.36 -11.28 -13.36
C GLU A 29 -0.96 -12.08 -13.16
N GLY A 30 -2.04 -11.68 -13.86
CA GLY A 30 -3.30 -12.42 -13.93
C GLY A 30 -4.32 -12.09 -12.85
N ALA A 31 -4.07 -11.09 -11.98
CA ALA A 31 -5.06 -10.66 -11.01
C ALA A 31 -6.17 -9.81 -11.64
N LYS A 32 -7.39 -9.89 -11.08
CA LYS A 32 -8.44 -8.89 -11.27
C LYS A 32 -8.21 -7.77 -10.25
N VAL A 33 -8.07 -6.52 -10.68
CA VAL A 33 -7.63 -5.42 -9.84
C VAL A 33 -8.69 -4.34 -9.66
N ALA A 34 -9.08 -4.09 -8.41
CA ALA A 34 -9.84 -2.89 -8.06
C ALA A 34 -8.86 -1.73 -7.83
N VAL A 35 -8.89 -0.77 -8.74
CA VAL A 35 -8.08 0.46 -8.69
C VAL A 35 -8.81 1.47 -7.83
N VAL A 36 -8.32 1.71 -6.59
CA VAL A 36 -8.98 2.56 -5.60
C VAL A 36 -8.19 3.85 -5.40
N SER A 37 -8.81 5.01 -5.60
CA SER A 37 -8.25 6.33 -5.27
C SER A 37 -9.37 7.38 -5.20
N ILE A 38 -9.07 8.53 -4.59
CA ILE A 38 -10.06 9.60 -4.41
C ILE A 38 -10.41 10.33 -5.72
N THR A 39 -9.51 10.36 -6.71
CA THR A 39 -9.69 11.11 -7.97
C THR A 39 -10.23 10.19 -9.07
N PRO A 40 -11.50 10.33 -9.50
CA PRO A 40 -12.09 9.45 -10.51
C PRO A 40 -11.32 9.35 -11.82
N ALA A 41 -10.89 10.48 -12.39
CA ALA A 41 -10.14 10.50 -13.64
C ALA A 41 -8.84 9.70 -13.58
N ASN A 42 -8.15 9.70 -12.43
CA ASN A 42 -6.90 8.95 -12.26
C ASN A 42 -7.16 7.45 -12.22
N VAL A 43 -8.22 7.00 -11.54
CA VAL A 43 -8.54 5.55 -11.49
C VAL A 43 -9.02 5.04 -12.84
N GLU A 44 -9.82 5.84 -13.57
CA GLU A 44 -10.30 5.51 -14.92
C GLU A 44 -9.13 5.36 -15.91
N ALA A 45 -8.17 6.29 -15.87
CA ALA A 45 -6.98 6.22 -16.71
C ALA A 45 -6.16 4.96 -16.45
N VAL A 46 -5.98 4.57 -15.18
CA VAL A 46 -5.24 3.35 -14.83
C VAL A 46 -5.99 2.09 -15.25
N VAL A 47 -7.32 2.07 -15.12
CA VAL A 47 -8.14 0.95 -15.60
C VAL A 47 -8.01 0.81 -17.12
N ALA A 48 -8.12 1.92 -17.87
CA ALA A 48 -7.94 1.90 -19.32
C ALA A 48 -6.55 1.37 -19.74
N ASP A 49 -5.49 1.78 -19.04
CA ASP A 49 -4.12 1.27 -19.26
C ASP A 49 -4.04 -0.25 -19.05
N ILE A 50 -4.66 -0.77 -17.97
CA ILE A 50 -4.68 -2.20 -17.65
C ILE A 50 -5.45 -2.99 -18.71
N GLU A 51 -6.63 -2.51 -19.10
CA GLU A 51 -7.46 -3.16 -20.12
C GLU A 51 -6.78 -3.14 -21.51
N ALA A 52 -6.14 -2.04 -21.87
CA ALA A 52 -5.36 -1.95 -23.11
C ALA A 52 -4.19 -2.95 -23.14
N ALA A 53 -3.64 -3.32 -21.97
CA ALA A 53 -2.62 -4.36 -21.86
C ALA A 53 -3.21 -5.79 -21.77
N GLY A 54 -4.53 -5.96 -21.89
CA GLY A 54 -5.22 -7.26 -21.80
C GLY A 54 -5.51 -7.75 -20.37
N GLY A 55 -5.28 -6.92 -19.36
CA GLY A 55 -5.61 -7.21 -17.96
C GLY A 55 -7.08 -6.96 -17.63
N THR A 56 -7.46 -7.21 -16.38
CA THR A 56 -8.81 -7.00 -15.86
C THR A 56 -8.79 -6.06 -14.66
N ALA A 57 -9.51 -4.94 -14.75
CA ALA A 57 -9.61 -3.99 -13.65
C ALA A 57 -10.99 -3.34 -13.54
N ILE A 58 -11.31 -2.77 -12.39
CA ILE A 58 -12.44 -1.86 -12.19
C ILE A 58 -12.02 -0.57 -11.51
N SER A 59 -12.65 0.52 -11.89
CA SER A 59 -12.51 1.83 -11.27
C SER A 59 -13.36 1.89 -9.99
N VAL A 60 -12.74 2.26 -8.87
CA VAL A 60 -13.39 2.41 -7.57
C VAL A 60 -12.96 3.74 -6.93
N PRO A 61 -13.58 4.86 -7.33
CA PRO A 61 -13.38 6.13 -6.63
C PRO A 61 -13.79 6.01 -5.18
N CYS A 62 -12.90 6.36 -4.24
CA CYS A 62 -13.14 6.23 -2.81
C CYS A 62 -12.26 7.19 -2.02
N ASP A 63 -12.87 7.94 -1.12
CA ASP A 63 -12.19 8.66 -0.04
C ASP A 63 -12.02 7.71 1.15
N LEU A 64 -10.78 7.36 1.47
CA LEU A 64 -10.48 6.46 2.60
C LEU A 64 -10.62 7.15 3.98
N GLY A 65 -10.86 8.45 4.02
CA GLY A 65 -11.31 9.15 5.23
C GLY A 65 -12.74 8.80 5.63
N ASP A 66 -13.57 8.38 4.67
CA ASP A 66 -14.98 8.05 4.85
C ASP A 66 -15.19 6.52 4.97
N ALA A 67 -15.60 6.07 6.16
CA ALA A 67 -15.84 4.65 6.43
C ALA A 67 -16.96 4.05 5.55
N ASN A 68 -17.98 4.83 5.19
CA ASN A 68 -19.08 4.35 4.34
C ASN A 68 -18.60 4.12 2.92
N GLN A 69 -17.73 4.99 2.40
CA GLN A 69 -17.15 4.81 1.06
C GLN A 69 -16.21 3.59 1.03
N ILE A 70 -15.45 3.33 2.10
CA ILE A 70 -14.64 2.11 2.22
C ILE A 70 -15.52 0.87 2.13
N THR A 71 -16.62 0.82 2.91
CA THR A 71 -17.55 -0.31 2.87
C THR A 71 -18.14 -0.49 1.47
N ALA A 72 -18.64 0.59 0.86
CA ALA A 72 -19.19 0.54 -0.50
C ALA A 72 -18.17 0.10 -1.55
N ALA A 73 -16.90 0.49 -1.39
CA ALA A 73 -15.82 0.08 -2.28
C ALA A 73 -15.56 -1.43 -2.19
N VAL A 74 -15.50 -1.99 -0.99
CA VAL A 74 -15.35 -3.43 -0.74
C VAL A 74 -16.54 -4.19 -1.30
N ASP A 75 -17.76 -3.75 -1.01
CA ASP A 75 -19.00 -4.37 -1.49
C ASP A 75 -19.06 -4.40 -3.03
N LYS A 76 -18.63 -3.32 -3.69
CA LYS A 76 -18.53 -3.25 -5.17
C LYS A 76 -17.60 -4.33 -5.72
N VAL A 77 -16.44 -4.54 -5.10
CA VAL A 77 -15.47 -5.57 -5.52
C VAL A 77 -16.05 -6.96 -5.34
N VAL A 78 -16.69 -7.21 -4.19
CA VAL A 78 -17.33 -8.51 -3.89
C VAL A 78 -18.51 -8.76 -4.83
N ALA A 79 -19.35 -7.78 -5.07
CA ALA A 79 -20.48 -7.89 -6.03
C ALA A 79 -19.98 -8.19 -7.46
N THR A 80 -18.81 -7.67 -7.84
CA THR A 80 -18.24 -7.84 -9.18
C THR A 80 -17.57 -9.21 -9.37
N TRP A 81 -16.81 -9.67 -8.37
CA TRP A 81 -15.93 -10.84 -8.53
C TRP A 81 -16.11 -11.94 -7.48
N GLY A 82 -16.98 -11.74 -6.49
CA GLY A 82 -17.35 -12.73 -5.49
C GLY A 82 -16.31 -13.00 -4.39
N ARG A 83 -15.13 -12.34 -4.45
CA ARG A 83 -14.02 -12.61 -3.52
C ARG A 83 -13.05 -11.45 -3.42
N ILE A 84 -12.20 -11.47 -2.39
CA ILE A 84 -11.01 -10.62 -2.23
C ILE A 84 -9.90 -11.50 -1.69
N ASP A 85 -8.76 -11.57 -2.38
CA ASP A 85 -7.59 -12.35 -1.98
C ASP A 85 -6.47 -11.47 -1.43
N ILE A 86 -6.34 -10.24 -1.97
CA ILE A 86 -5.21 -9.35 -1.71
C ILE A 86 -5.74 -7.94 -1.41
N LEU A 87 -5.22 -7.35 -0.32
CA LEU A 87 -5.39 -5.93 0.00
C LEU A 87 -4.03 -5.25 0.04
N VAL A 88 -3.86 -4.20 -0.77
CA VAL A 88 -2.69 -3.31 -0.73
C VAL A 88 -3.12 -1.93 -0.22
N ASN A 89 -2.75 -1.60 1.00
CA ASN A 89 -2.94 -0.31 1.63
C ASN A 89 -1.75 0.59 1.32
N ASN A 90 -1.86 1.38 0.23
CA ASN A 90 -0.82 2.29 -0.22
C ASN A 90 -1.26 3.77 -0.17
N ALA A 91 -2.56 4.05 -0.15
CA ALA A 91 -3.07 5.43 -0.12
C ALA A 91 -2.51 6.25 1.05
N PHE A 92 -2.23 7.52 0.77
CA PHE A 92 -1.72 8.47 1.75
C PHE A 92 -2.02 9.92 1.30
N ASP A 93 -2.23 10.84 2.28
CA ASP A 93 -2.41 12.27 2.02
C ASP A 93 -1.08 13.02 2.18
N PRO A 94 -0.47 13.55 1.11
CA PRO A 94 0.82 14.23 1.18
C PRO A 94 0.75 15.63 1.79
N SER A 95 -0.42 16.19 2.06
CA SER A 95 -0.59 17.60 2.42
C SER A 95 -0.14 17.96 3.84
N ALA A 96 0.06 16.96 4.71
CA ALA A 96 0.31 17.18 6.13
C ALA A 96 1.56 16.47 6.67
N VAL A 97 2.50 16.09 5.80
CA VAL A 97 3.62 15.18 6.15
C VAL A 97 4.73 15.82 6.96
N MET A 98 4.97 17.12 6.81
CA MET A 98 6.12 17.81 7.37
C MET A 98 5.71 18.81 8.44
N SER A 99 6.33 18.68 9.62
CA SER A 99 6.31 19.69 10.69
C SER A 99 7.43 19.40 11.69
N SER A 100 7.94 20.46 12.33
CA SER A 100 8.74 20.29 13.55
C SER A 100 7.83 19.87 14.71
N ILE A 101 8.37 19.21 15.72
CA ILE A 101 7.56 18.79 16.89
C ILE A 101 7.00 19.99 17.65
N ILE A 102 7.74 21.10 17.67
CA ILE A 102 7.27 22.30 18.40
C ILE A 102 6.12 23.01 17.69
N ASP A 103 6.05 22.91 16.36
CA ASP A 103 5.02 23.59 15.56
C ASP A 103 3.87 22.65 15.14
N LEU A 104 4.00 21.34 15.46
CA LEU A 104 3.02 20.32 15.09
C LEU A 104 1.69 20.55 15.84
N SER A 105 0.62 20.85 15.12
CA SER A 105 -0.72 20.87 15.71
C SER A 105 -1.30 19.46 15.86
N VAL A 106 -2.21 19.31 16.81
CA VAL A 106 -2.94 18.04 17.03
C VAL A 106 -3.78 17.70 15.80
N GLU A 107 -4.37 18.67 15.14
CA GLU A 107 -5.19 18.51 13.93
C GLU A 107 -4.34 17.97 12.77
N GLN A 108 -3.12 18.48 12.60
CA GLN A 108 -2.20 17.98 11.58
C GLN A 108 -1.78 16.54 11.87
N LEU A 109 -1.49 16.21 13.13
CA LEU A 109 -1.20 14.84 13.55
C LEU A 109 -2.41 13.93 13.31
N GLN A 110 -3.60 14.35 13.73
CA GLN A 110 -4.85 13.58 13.55
C GLN A 110 -5.09 13.27 12.07
N ARG A 111 -4.90 14.25 11.17
CA ARG A 111 -5.04 14.04 9.73
C ARG A 111 -4.09 12.96 9.19
N ASN A 112 -2.83 12.91 9.66
CA ASN A 112 -1.91 11.84 9.29
C ASN A 112 -2.38 10.47 9.80
N PHE A 113 -2.98 10.42 10.99
CA PHE A 113 -3.52 9.19 11.55
C PHE A 113 -4.79 8.75 10.82
N ASP A 114 -5.70 9.67 10.50
CA ASP A 114 -6.95 9.37 9.78
C ASP A 114 -6.68 8.77 8.40
N MET A 115 -5.74 9.35 7.64
CA MET A 115 -5.38 8.91 6.29
C MET A 115 -4.28 7.83 6.25
N GLY A 116 -3.73 7.46 7.37
CA GLY A 116 -2.75 6.41 7.55
C GLY A 116 -3.33 5.21 8.32
N PRO A 117 -2.93 5.02 9.59
CA PRO A 117 -3.29 3.83 10.35
C PRO A 117 -4.79 3.61 10.52
N ILE A 118 -5.61 4.66 10.63
CA ILE A 118 -7.08 4.53 10.79
C ILE A 118 -7.72 4.10 9.46
N ALA A 119 -7.36 4.70 8.34
CA ALA A 119 -7.83 4.28 7.04
C ALA A 119 -7.43 2.82 6.74
N TYR A 120 -6.19 2.44 7.05
CA TYR A 120 -5.70 1.07 6.86
C TYR A 120 -6.44 0.08 7.76
N LEU A 121 -6.68 0.42 9.02
CA LEU A 121 -7.48 -0.42 9.91
C LEU A 121 -8.88 -0.66 9.34
N ARG A 122 -9.57 0.40 8.87
CA ARG A 122 -10.92 0.31 8.30
C ARG A 122 -10.96 -0.57 7.04
N THR A 123 -10.02 -0.38 6.11
CA THR A 123 -9.94 -1.21 4.90
C THR A 123 -9.62 -2.67 5.23
N MET A 124 -8.73 -2.91 6.19
CA MET A 124 -8.39 -4.24 6.67
C MET A 124 -9.61 -4.94 7.30
N GLN A 125 -10.36 -4.25 8.18
CA GLN A 125 -11.57 -4.77 8.80
C GLN A 125 -12.66 -5.09 7.77
N ALA A 126 -12.88 -4.20 6.80
CA ALA A 126 -13.86 -4.42 5.73
C ALA A 126 -13.49 -5.62 4.82
N CYS A 127 -12.21 -5.81 4.54
CA CYS A 127 -11.73 -6.92 3.70
C CYS A 127 -11.60 -8.26 4.46
N TYR A 128 -11.43 -8.24 5.80
CA TYR A 128 -11.12 -9.43 6.59
C TYR A 128 -12.07 -10.61 6.36
N PRO A 129 -13.42 -10.47 6.36
CA PRO A 129 -14.32 -11.62 6.14
C PRO A 129 -14.04 -12.33 4.82
N HIS A 130 -13.72 -11.59 3.77
CA HIS A 130 -13.47 -12.09 2.43
C HIS A 130 -12.09 -12.74 2.31
N LEU A 131 -11.06 -12.14 2.92
CA LEU A 131 -9.71 -12.70 3.00
C LEU A 131 -9.73 -14.05 3.74
N LYS A 132 -10.46 -14.12 4.87
CA LYS A 132 -10.63 -15.34 5.67
C LYS A 132 -11.37 -16.43 4.90
N ALA A 133 -12.47 -16.08 4.23
CA ALA A 133 -13.27 -17.03 3.47
C ALA A 133 -12.47 -17.75 2.36
N ASN A 134 -11.45 -17.12 1.81
CA ASN A 134 -10.58 -17.68 0.79
C ASN A 134 -9.47 -18.58 1.35
N GLY A 135 -9.19 -18.54 2.67
CA GLY A 135 -8.21 -19.40 3.34
C GLY A 135 -6.73 -19.11 2.97
N HIS A 136 -6.44 -18.01 2.30
CA HIS A 136 -5.07 -17.59 1.96
C HIS A 136 -5.00 -16.10 1.61
N GLY A 137 -5.45 -15.24 2.53
CA GLY A 137 -5.44 -13.80 2.36
C GLY A 137 -4.04 -13.19 2.40
N ARG A 138 -3.85 -12.08 1.69
CA ARG A 138 -2.62 -11.30 1.68
C ARG A 138 -2.94 -9.83 1.94
N VAL A 139 -2.29 -9.25 2.95
CA VAL A 139 -2.39 -7.81 3.25
C VAL A 139 -0.99 -7.21 3.20
N ILE A 140 -0.84 -6.17 2.40
CA ILE A 140 0.41 -5.42 2.27
C ILE A 140 0.14 -3.96 2.63
N ASN A 141 0.70 -3.50 3.74
CA ASN A 141 0.60 -2.13 4.20
C ASN A 141 1.84 -1.33 3.82
N PHE A 142 1.68 -0.08 3.44
CA PHE A 142 2.80 0.81 3.19
C PHE A 142 3.18 1.60 4.44
N GLY A 143 4.26 1.17 5.08
CA GLY A 143 5.00 1.95 6.07
C GLY A 143 5.89 2.99 5.40
N SER A 144 6.99 3.36 6.05
CA SER A 144 8.01 4.24 5.47
C SER A 144 9.35 4.06 6.18
N ALA A 145 10.44 4.16 5.43
CA ALA A 145 11.78 4.30 5.98
C ALA A 145 11.89 5.53 6.91
N ALA A 146 11.16 6.61 6.62
CA ALA A 146 11.18 7.84 7.42
C ALA A 146 10.76 7.64 8.90
N GLY A 147 9.90 6.66 9.20
CA GLY A 147 9.56 6.30 10.57
C GLY A 147 10.70 5.57 11.27
N VAL A 148 11.40 4.69 10.56
CA VAL A 148 12.47 3.85 11.13
C VAL A 148 13.74 4.63 11.41
N VAL A 149 14.21 5.44 10.43
CA VAL A 149 15.47 6.17 10.51
C VAL A 149 15.31 7.63 10.95
N THR A 150 14.07 8.08 11.18
CA THR A 150 13.73 9.44 11.62
C THR A 150 14.27 10.50 10.66
N ILE A 151 13.56 10.74 9.56
CA ILE A 151 13.91 11.79 8.61
C ILE A 151 13.22 13.10 9.03
N LEU A 152 14.02 14.16 9.27
CA LEU A 152 13.47 15.48 9.57
C LEU A 152 13.06 16.22 8.27
N PRO A 153 11.94 16.99 8.28
CA PRO A 153 10.98 17.23 9.35
C PRO A 153 9.70 16.36 9.26
N TYR A 154 9.82 15.07 8.97
CA TYR A 154 8.69 14.14 8.77
C TYR A 154 8.11 13.58 10.08
N GLY A 155 8.11 14.35 11.19
CA GLY A 155 7.62 13.90 12.49
C GLY A 155 6.23 13.29 12.48
N PRO A 156 5.16 14.03 12.10
CA PRO A 156 3.79 13.52 12.10
C PRO A 156 3.59 12.31 11.17
N TYR A 157 4.23 12.35 10.01
CA TYR A 157 4.23 11.24 9.05
C TYR A 157 4.91 9.98 9.61
N GLY A 158 6.11 10.14 10.19
CA GLY A 158 6.86 9.04 10.81
C GLY A 158 6.03 8.36 11.92
N MET A 159 5.39 9.15 12.80
CA MET A 159 4.50 8.63 13.85
C MET A 159 3.36 7.78 13.27
N ALA A 160 2.67 8.27 12.24
CA ALA A 160 1.59 7.54 11.59
C ALA A 160 2.09 6.26 10.91
N LYS A 161 3.24 6.29 10.24
CA LYS A 161 3.83 5.12 9.56
C LYS A 161 4.37 4.08 10.54
N GLU A 162 4.85 4.47 11.73
CA GLU A 162 5.17 3.52 12.80
C GLU A 162 3.90 2.90 13.42
N ALA A 163 2.81 3.65 13.54
CA ALA A 163 1.52 3.09 13.93
C ALA A 163 1.02 2.04 12.93
N VAL A 164 1.20 2.26 11.62
CA VAL A 164 0.93 1.23 10.57
C VAL A 164 1.79 -0.01 10.77
N ARG A 165 3.08 0.12 11.12
CA ARG A 165 3.93 -1.03 11.41
C ARG A 165 3.45 -1.81 12.65
N ALA A 166 3.01 -1.12 13.69
CA ALA A 166 2.42 -1.76 14.87
C ALA A 166 1.12 -2.50 14.50
N LEU A 167 0.21 -1.87 13.76
CA LEU A 167 -1.02 -2.48 13.25
C LEU A 167 -0.71 -3.76 12.46
N THR A 168 0.27 -3.72 11.57
CA THR A 168 0.68 -4.88 10.75
C THR A 168 1.12 -6.06 11.62
N ARG A 169 1.99 -5.83 12.61
CA ARG A 169 2.48 -6.89 13.51
C ARG A 169 1.37 -7.51 14.35
N THR A 170 0.43 -6.69 14.83
CA THR A 170 -0.73 -7.16 15.59
C THR A 170 -1.63 -8.02 14.71
N ALA A 171 -2.04 -7.51 13.54
CA ALA A 171 -2.90 -8.23 12.62
C ALA A 171 -2.25 -9.53 12.09
N ALA A 172 -0.94 -9.54 11.87
CA ALA A 172 -0.20 -10.73 11.46
C ALA A 172 -0.33 -11.89 12.49
N LYS A 173 -0.31 -11.56 13.77
CA LYS A 173 -0.49 -12.54 14.86
C LYS A 173 -1.94 -12.98 15.01
N GLU A 174 -2.87 -12.03 14.95
CA GLU A 174 -4.30 -12.31 15.11
C GLU A 174 -4.88 -13.12 13.93
N TRP A 175 -4.47 -12.81 12.69
CA TRP A 175 -5.04 -13.37 11.48
C TRP A 175 -4.25 -14.55 10.90
N GLY A 176 -3.08 -14.83 11.47
CA GLY A 176 -2.27 -15.99 11.10
C GLY A 176 -3.03 -17.33 11.16
N PRO A 177 -3.83 -17.63 12.22
CA PRO A 177 -4.67 -18.83 12.29
C PRO A 177 -5.69 -18.95 11.14
N ASP A 178 -6.07 -17.84 10.51
CA ASP A 178 -6.96 -17.81 9.34
C ASP A 178 -6.18 -17.90 8.00
N ASN A 179 -4.87 -18.20 8.07
CA ASN A 179 -3.96 -18.26 6.92
C ASN A 179 -3.87 -16.94 6.12
N ILE A 180 -3.95 -15.80 6.82
CA ILE A 180 -3.79 -14.48 6.28
C ILE A 180 -2.40 -13.95 6.67
N THR A 181 -1.56 -13.61 5.67
CA THR A 181 -0.31 -12.91 5.94
C THR A 181 -0.52 -11.40 5.90
N VAL A 182 0.09 -10.67 6.82
CA VAL A 182 0.04 -9.21 6.90
C VAL A 182 1.46 -8.67 7.01
N ASN A 183 1.92 -7.93 5.98
CA ASN A 183 3.29 -7.43 5.91
C ASN A 183 3.33 -5.93 5.58
N ASN A 184 4.47 -5.30 5.85
CA ASN A 184 4.76 -3.94 5.44
C ASN A 184 5.75 -3.88 4.29
N VAL A 185 5.62 -2.82 3.47
CA VAL A 185 6.66 -2.35 2.55
C VAL A 185 7.12 -0.96 3.00
N LEU A 186 8.44 -0.73 3.08
CA LEU A 186 9.07 0.53 3.47
C LEU A 186 9.88 1.08 2.28
N PRO A 187 9.21 1.68 1.28
CA PRO A 187 9.88 2.05 0.05
C PRO A 187 10.64 3.38 0.16
N VAL A 188 11.68 3.51 -0.67
CA VAL A 188 12.26 4.78 -1.07
C VAL A 188 12.16 4.90 -2.59
N ALA A 189 11.18 5.65 -3.08
CA ALA A 189 10.91 5.77 -4.51
C ALA A 189 10.64 7.20 -4.94
N ASP A 190 10.91 7.48 -6.21
CA ASP A 190 10.48 8.73 -6.83
C ASP A 190 8.99 8.69 -7.15
N THR A 191 8.18 9.18 -6.23
CA THR A 191 6.73 9.21 -6.39
C THR A 191 6.16 10.60 -6.65
N TRP A 192 6.98 11.64 -6.52
CA TRP A 192 6.51 13.05 -6.50
C TRP A 192 7.33 13.95 -7.42
N GLY A 193 8.03 13.37 -8.40
CA GLY A 193 8.84 14.10 -9.36
C GLY A 193 10.12 14.69 -8.74
N ALA A 194 10.63 14.07 -7.68
CA ALA A 194 11.85 14.50 -7.03
C ALA A 194 13.06 14.43 -7.99
N ALA A 195 13.11 13.40 -8.84
CA ALA A 195 14.15 13.27 -9.85
C ALA A 195 14.05 14.38 -10.92
N GLU A 196 12.84 14.69 -11.38
CA GLU A 196 12.61 15.82 -12.32
C GLU A 196 12.95 17.17 -11.68
N ALA A 197 12.62 17.35 -10.40
CA ALA A 197 12.96 18.53 -9.61
C ALA A 197 14.44 18.56 -9.20
N LYS A 198 15.25 17.57 -9.61
CA LYS A 198 16.68 17.43 -9.25
C LYS A 198 16.92 17.41 -7.73
N VAL A 199 15.96 16.93 -6.96
CA VAL A 199 16.16 16.68 -5.53
C VAL A 199 17.11 15.49 -5.41
N PRO A 200 18.18 15.59 -4.61
CA PRO A 200 19.07 14.46 -4.42
C PRO A 200 18.32 13.30 -3.74
N PRO A 201 18.61 12.03 -4.09
CA PRO A 201 18.02 10.90 -3.38
C PRO A 201 18.43 10.95 -1.90
N PRO A 202 17.60 10.38 -1.01
CA PRO A 202 18.01 10.22 0.37
C PRO A 202 19.25 9.31 0.43
N PRO A 203 20.09 9.44 1.47
CA PRO A 203 21.31 8.67 1.57
C PRO A 203 20.99 7.17 1.67
N ASN A 204 21.17 6.46 0.57
CA ASN A 204 21.09 5.01 0.48
C ASN A 204 22.30 4.44 -0.27
N ALA A 205 22.56 3.14 -0.11
CA ALA A 205 23.74 2.51 -0.67
C ALA A 205 23.76 2.52 -2.22
N LEU A 206 22.58 2.50 -2.86
CA LEU A 206 22.45 2.53 -4.33
C LEU A 206 22.48 3.95 -4.91
N SER A 207 22.50 4.99 -4.07
CA SER A 207 22.63 6.41 -4.45
C SER A 207 21.60 6.86 -5.50
N ARG A 208 20.37 6.33 -5.46
CA ARG A 208 19.26 6.70 -6.36
C ARG A 208 17.90 6.54 -5.68
N PHE A 209 16.88 7.16 -6.24
CA PHE A 209 15.50 6.77 -5.96
C PHE A 209 15.18 5.41 -6.61
N GLY A 210 14.31 4.64 -5.98
CA GLY A 210 13.71 3.47 -6.62
C GLY A 210 12.65 3.86 -7.65
N SER A 211 12.54 3.10 -8.72
CA SER A 211 11.42 3.17 -9.65
C SER A 211 10.19 2.51 -9.04
N PRO A 212 9.01 3.15 -9.06
CA PRO A 212 7.77 2.51 -8.66
C PRO A 212 7.51 1.19 -9.40
N GLU A 213 7.82 1.13 -10.68
CA GLU A 213 7.58 0.00 -11.57
C GLU A 213 8.61 -1.13 -11.37
N ASP A 214 9.90 -0.80 -11.35
CA ASP A 214 10.97 -1.79 -11.44
C ASP A 214 11.53 -2.21 -10.07
N ASP A 215 11.46 -1.32 -9.06
CA ASP A 215 12.07 -1.58 -7.75
C ASP A 215 11.02 -1.87 -6.66
N ILE A 216 9.85 -1.20 -6.70
CA ILE A 216 8.89 -1.28 -5.60
C ILE A 216 7.75 -2.27 -5.88
N ALA A 217 7.07 -2.14 -7.02
CA ALA A 217 5.95 -3.03 -7.36
C ALA A 217 6.34 -4.53 -7.36
N PRO A 218 7.54 -4.95 -7.81
CA PRO A 218 7.98 -6.35 -7.69
C PRO A 218 8.10 -6.85 -6.25
N ALA A 219 8.51 -6.01 -5.30
CA ALA A 219 8.55 -6.37 -3.88
C ALA A 219 7.13 -6.56 -3.30
N VAL A 220 6.17 -5.72 -3.72
CA VAL A 220 4.75 -5.86 -3.36
C VAL A 220 4.17 -7.15 -3.96
N LEU A 221 4.47 -7.43 -5.23
CA LEU A 221 4.07 -8.68 -5.91
C LEU A 221 4.60 -9.93 -5.20
N PHE A 222 5.87 -9.91 -4.77
CA PHE A 222 6.44 -11.01 -4.00
C PHE A 222 5.62 -11.28 -2.73
N LEU A 223 5.32 -10.25 -1.93
CA LEU A 223 4.53 -10.40 -0.70
C LEU A 223 3.07 -10.80 -0.96
N ALA A 224 2.51 -10.45 -2.10
CA ALA A 224 1.15 -10.80 -2.52
C ALA A 224 1.03 -12.24 -3.05
N SER A 225 2.12 -12.83 -3.50
CA SER A 225 2.15 -14.14 -4.15
C SER A 225 2.31 -15.30 -3.15
N SER A 226 2.31 -16.53 -3.68
CA SER A 226 2.62 -17.75 -2.93
C SER A 226 4.09 -17.83 -2.49
N ASP A 227 5.00 -17.08 -3.13
CA ASP A 227 6.42 -17.11 -2.81
C ASP A 227 6.71 -16.58 -1.39
N ALA A 228 5.81 -15.74 -0.85
CA ALA A 228 5.89 -15.19 0.50
C ALA A 228 4.90 -15.84 1.49
N GLN A 229 4.38 -17.03 1.19
CA GLN A 229 3.30 -17.64 2.00
C GLN A 229 3.66 -17.90 3.48
N PHE A 230 4.94 -17.93 3.81
CA PHE A 230 5.43 -18.14 5.19
C PHE A 230 6.06 -16.87 5.79
N ILE A 231 5.82 -15.71 5.17
CA ILE A 231 6.29 -14.40 5.64
C ILE A 231 5.09 -13.61 6.15
N THR A 232 5.07 -13.28 7.44
CA THR A 232 4.02 -12.43 8.05
C THR A 232 4.59 -11.59 9.20
N GLY A 233 4.05 -10.39 9.41
CA GLY A 233 4.51 -9.45 10.42
C GLY A 233 5.83 -8.74 10.09
N TYR A 234 6.34 -8.92 8.89
CA TYR A 234 7.63 -8.40 8.45
C TYR A 234 7.51 -7.03 7.77
N SER A 235 8.60 -6.24 7.85
CA SER A 235 8.74 -4.98 7.12
C SER A 235 9.84 -5.15 6.07
N LEU A 236 9.45 -5.30 4.80
CA LEU A 236 10.37 -5.38 3.66
C LEU A 236 10.72 -3.97 3.20
N ALA A 237 11.99 -3.64 3.13
CA ALA A 237 12.49 -2.32 2.78
C ALA A 237 13.15 -2.28 1.39
N PRO A 238 12.40 -2.08 0.29
CA PRO A 238 12.97 -1.74 -1.01
C PRO A 238 13.37 -0.26 -1.03
N ASP A 239 14.48 0.06 -0.38
CA ASP A 239 14.95 1.41 -0.08
C ASP A 239 16.36 1.72 -0.57
N GLY A 240 16.96 0.80 -1.34
CA GLY A 240 18.33 0.94 -1.85
C GLY A 240 19.40 0.81 -0.77
N GLY A 241 19.09 0.23 0.38
CA GLY A 241 20.01 0.08 1.50
C GLY A 241 20.10 1.33 2.38
N MET A 242 18.99 2.05 2.54
CA MET A 242 18.86 3.11 3.54
C MET A 242 18.74 2.53 4.94
N ILE A 243 17.98 1.43 5.08
CA ILE A 243 17.88 0.64 6.30
C ILE A 243 18.72 -0.61 6.11
N ILE A 244 19.83 -0.71 6.86
CA ILE A 244 20.69 -1.89 6.88
C ILE A 244 20.39 -2.69 8.14
N ASP A 245 20.22 -4.01 8.00
CA ASP A 245 19.96 -4.93 9.10
C ASP A 245 18.80 -4.47 10.02
N SER A 246 17.62 -4.40 9.44
CA SER A 246 16.40 -3.96 10.14
C SER A 246 15.79 -5.02 11.07
N ALA A 247 16.47 -6.09 11.36
CA ALA A 247 16.00 -7.23 12.14
C ALA A 247 15.83 -6.97 13.66
N ARG A 248 15.44 -5.75 14.06
CA ARG A 248 15.21 -5.39 15.47
C ARG A 248 13.80 -4.90 15.70
#